data_79662369752d67cfea764b3c67522825
#
_entry.id   79662369752d67cfea764b3c67522825
#
_cell.length_a   1.000
_cell.length_b   1.000
_cell.length_c   1.000
_cell.angle_alpha   90.00
_cell.angle_beta   90.00
_cell.angle_gamma   90.00
#
_symmetry.space_group_name_H-M   'P 1'
#
loop_
_entity.id
_entity.type
_entity.pdbx_description
1 polymer ?
#
loop_
_entity_poly.entity_id
_entity_poly.type
_entity_poly.pdbx_seq_one_letter_code
_entity_poly.pdbx_strand_id
1 'polypeptide(L)'
;MAADHFGSLGGRTILYTGAAGGLGLETTVQMLRSGARVIAVDNNAAKVAALQDAAAGMPGLTVAMLDLSDLVGLRVGLERISAEVGGFDIVINNAAIYPSKAFEDYSIEEMQLVQRINVDAGIVCVQVALPHMKVAGRGRIINLSSVTISGGWSDLTPYVQSKMALVGLTRSWAREFGRHGITVNAVAPGAFPTDAEKIHPDLPAYEKRIYEAQALQRRGAPADIANILMFLASDAASFITGQTIHVDGGWVMH
;
A
#
# COMPACT_ATOMS: atom_id res chain seq x y z
N MET A 1 11.61 -18.02 25.79
CA MET A 1 11.47 -17.49 24.41
C MET A 1 10.53 -16.30 24.49
N ALA A 2 11.09 -15.10 24.66
CA ALA A 2 10.33 -13.87 24.78
C ALA A 2 9.92 -13.41 23.38
N ALA A 3 8.76 -13.13 23.30
CA ALA A 3 7.83 -12.45 22.44
C ALA A 3 8.46 -11.37 21.52
N ASP A 4 8.96 -11.80 20.37
CA ASP A 4 9.12 -10.96 19.19
C ASP A 4 7.79 -10.90 18.41
N HIS A 5 6.67 -10.62 19.09
CA HIS A 5 5.36 -10.74 18.47
C HIS A 5 4.88 -9.46 17.76
N PHE A 6 5.40 -8.31 18.12
CA PHE A 6 5.01 -7.04 17.53
C PHE A 6 5.99 -6.65 16.41
N GLY A 7 5.57 -6.87 15.15
CA GLY A 7 6.29 -6.37 14.00
C GLY A 7 7.48 -7.22 13.50
N SER A 8 7.75 -8.38 14.09
CA SER A 8 8.76 -9.28 13.52
C SER A 8 8.23 -9.90 12.22
N LEU A 9 8.94 -9.66 11.11
CA LEU A 9 8.64 -10.20 9.79
C LEU A 9 9.75 -11.11 9.27
N GLY A 10 10.59 -11.62 10.19
CA GLY A 10 11.73 -12.48 9.87
C GLY A 10 11.33 -13.68 8.99
N GLY A 11 12.04 -13.86 7.87
CA GLY A 11 11.79 -14.93 6.92
C GLY A 11 10.55 -14.76 6.04
N ARG A 12 9.79 -13.67 6.16
CA ARG A 12 8.64 -13.37 5.29
C ARG A 12 9.10 -12.71 4.01
N THR A 13 8.49 -13.09 2.89
CA THR A 13 8.68 -12.45 1.60
C THR A 13 7.50 -11.53 1.30
N ILE A 14 7.77 -10.25 1.12
CA ILE A 14 6.79 -9.18 0.95
C ILE A 14 6.87 -8.66 -0.49
N LEU A 15 5.76 -8.70 -1.21
CA LEU A 15 5.57 -7.97 -2.46
C LEU A 15 4.98 -6.60 -2.13
N TYR A 16 5.70 -5.52 -2.44
CA TYR A 16 5.29 -4.17 -2.10
C TYR A 16 5.33 -3.24 -3.33
N THR A 17 4.18 -2.74 -3.76
CA THR A 17 4.07 -1.79 -4.88
C THR A 17 4.19 -0.35 -4.41
N GLY A 18 4.90 0.52 -5.18
CA GLY A 18 5.20 1.88 -4.76
C GLY A 18 6.13 1.94 -3.55
N ALA A 19 6.99 0.94 -3.41
CA ALA A 19 7.84 0.73 -2.25
C ALA A 19 8.92 1.82 -2.06
N ALA A 20 9.26 2.55 -3.13
CA ALA A 20 10.23 3.65 -3.09
C ALA A 20 9.55 5.03 -2.93
N GLY A 21 8.21 5.10 -2.90
CA GLY A 21 7.46 6.35 -2.74
C GLY A 21 7.48 6.92 -1.32
N GLY A 22 6.81 8.05 -1.09
CA GLY A 22 6.86 8.79 0.17
C GLY A 22 6.49 7.98 1.43
N LEU A 23 5.46 7.15 1.37
CA LEU A 23 5.11 6.23 2.47
C LEU A 23 5.86 4.89 2.36
N GLY A 24 6.19 4.49 1.12
CA GLY A 24 6.80 3.20 0.82
C GLY A 24 8.23 3.08 1.32
N LEU A 25 9.05 4.11 1.14
CA LEU A 25 10.47 4.09 1.49
C LEU A 25 10.68 3.77 2.97
N GLU A 26 10.06 4.54 3.87
CA GLU A 26 10.17 4.32 5.33
C GLU A 26 9.68 2.92 5.72
N THR A 27 8.54 2.50 5.17
CA THR A 27 7.98 1.18 5.43
C THR A 27 8.91 0.06 4.95
N THR A 28 9.48 0.18 3.74
CA THR A 28 10.41 -0.80 3.18
C THR A 28 11.64 -0.95 4.07
N VAL A 29 12.24 0.17 4.52
CA VAL A 29 13.40 0.16 5.42
C VAL A 29 13.07 -0.52 6.74
N GLN A 30 11.91 -0.24 7.34
CA GLN A 30 11.49 -0.88 8.60
C GLN A 30 11.26 -2.39 8.42
N MET A 31 10.65 -2.81 7.31
CA MET A 31 10.45 -4.23 6.99
C MET A 31 11.78 -4.98 6.83
N LEU A 32 12.75 -4.38 6.14
CA LEU A 32 14.10 -4.96 6.02
C LEU A 32 14.78 -5.08 7.39
N ARG A 33 14.69 -4.04 8.24
CA ARG A 33 15.23 -4.08 9.62
C ARG A 33 14.59 -5.17 10.47
N SER A 34 13.32 -5.53 10.21
CA SER A 34 12.63 -6.62 10.88
C SER A 34 12.96 -8.02 10.34
N GLY A 35 13.91 -8.11 9.39
CA GLY A 35 14.37 -9.38 8.81
C GLY A 35 13.50 -9.91 7.67
N ALA A 36 12.61 -9.10 7.11
CA ALA A 36 11.83 -9.47 5.94
C ALA A 36 12.68 -9.43 4.67
N ARG A 37 12.26 -10.21 3.66
CA ARG A 37 12.66 -10.02 2.27
C ARG A 37 11.61 -9.16 1.58
N VAL A 38 12.01 -8.03 0.98
CA VAL A 38 11.09 -7.11 0.30
C VAL A 38 11.37 -7.09 -1.19
N ILE A 39 10.36 -7.44 -1.97
CA ILE A 39 10.32 -7.25 -3.42
C ILE A 39 9.66 -5.89 -3.66
N ALA A 40 10.49 -4.88 -3.84
CA ALA A 40 10.09 -3.49 -4.01
C ALA A 40 9.77 -3.23 -5.48
N VAL A 41 8.48 -3.11 -5.80
CA VAL A 41 8.02 -2.76 -7.15
C VAL A 41 7.83 -1.25 -7.24
N ASP A 42 8.58 -0.60 -8.12
CA ASP A 42 8.46 0.82 -8.44
C ASP A 42 8.99 1.07 -9.85
N ASN A 43 8.53 2.10 -10.54
CA ASN A 43 9.00 2.45 -11.88
C ASN A 43 9.76 3.80 -11.93
N ASN A 44 9.93 4.47 -10.79
CA ASN A 44 10.64 5.73 -10.71
C ASN A 44 12.11 5.50 -10.31
N ALA A 45 13.02 5.61 -11.28
CA ALA A 45 14.45 5.33 -11.08
C ALA A 45 15.08 6.19 -9.96
N ALA A 46 14.71 7.47 -9.83
CA ALA A 46 15.26 8.34 -8.81
C ALA A 46 14.80 7.92 -7.40
N LYS A 47 13.52 7.55 -7.23
CA LYS A 47 13.00 7.03 -5.95
C LYS A 47 13.61 5.68 -5.60
N VAL A 48 13.81 4.81 -6.59
CA VAL A 48 14.48 3.52 -6.41
C VAL A 48 15.92 3.71 -5.96
N ALA A 49 16.67 4.65 -6.55
CA ALA A 49 18.04 4.95 -6.10
C ALA A 49 18.04 5.42 -4.63
N ALA A 50 17.13 6.34 -4.26
CA ALA A 50 17.00 6.78 -2.87
C ALA A 50 16.65 5.64 -1.90
N LEU A 51 15.80 4.69 -2.31
CA LEU A 51 15.50 3.50 -1.51
C LEU A 51 16.73 2.59 -1.37
N GLN A 52 17.49 2.36 -2.45
CA GLN A 52 18.71 1.55 -2.41
C GLN A 52 19.76 2.18 -1.48
N ASP A 53 19.92 3.50 -1.50
CA ASP A 53 20.80 4.23 -0.60
C ASP A 53 20.33 4.10 0.86
N ALA A 54 19.04 4.29 1.13
CA ALA A 54 18.47 4.17 2.48
C ALA A 54 18.55 2.74 3.04
N ALA A 55 18.52 1.73 2.17
CA ALA A 55 18.62 0.32 2.53
C ALA A 55 20.05 -0.23 2.41
N ALA A 56 21.06 0.64 2.17
CA ALA A 56 22.44 0.20 1.99
C ALA A 56 22.93 -0.66 3.17
N GLY A 57 23.50 -1.81 2.85
CA GLY A 57 23.97 -2.79 3.85
C GLY A 57 22.86 -3.63 4.51
N MET A 58 21.57 -3.41 4.21
CA MET A 58 20.49 -4.26 4.69
C MET A 58 20.26 -5.42 3.72
N PRO A 59 20.25 -6.67 4.21
CA PRO A 59 19.90 -7.81 3.37
C PRO A 59 18.41 -7.85 3.04
N GLY A 60 18.04 -8.52 1.96
CA GLY A 60 16.64 -8.86 1.67
C GLY A 60 15.92 -7.90 0.73
N LEU A 61 16.51 -6.81 0.28
CA LEU A 61 15.92 -5.94 -0.74
C LEU A 61 16.14 -6.50 -2.15
N THR A 62 15.06 -6.65 -2.90
CA THR A 62 15.08 -6.86 -4.35
C THR A 62 14.22 -5.80 -5.01
N VAL A 63 14.78 -5.03 -5.92
CA VAL A 63 14.04 -4.03 -6.70
C VAL A 63 13.55 -4.64 -8.00
N ALA A 64 12.27 -4.45 -8.31
CA ALA A 64 11.62 -4.86 -9.55
C ALA A 64 11.07 -3.61 -10.26
N MET A 65 11.73 -3.19 -11.35
CA MET A 65 11.29 -2.10 -12.20
C MET A 65 10.16 -2.60 -13.12
N LEU A 66 8.92 -2.57 -12.63
CA LEU A 66 7.73 -3.04 -13.36
C LEU A 66 6.73 -1.90 -13.51
N ASP A 67 6.13 -1.79 -14.70
CA ASP A 67 5.07 -0.83 -14.98
C ASP A 67 3.71 -1.42 -14.60
N LEU A 68 3.04 -0.79 -13.65
CA LEU A 68 1.71 -1.20 -13.19
C LEU A 68 0.60 -0.93 -14.21
N SER A 69 0.85 -0.15 -15.25
CA SER A 69 -0.09 0.06 -16.36
C SER A 69 -0.05 -1.08 -17.39
N ASP A 70 1.06 -1.82 -17.46
CA ASP A 70 1.20 -3.05 -18.27
C ASP A 70 0.90 -4.29 -17.41
N LEU A 71 -0.38 -4.65 -17.32
CA LEU A 71 -0.81 -5.77 -16.47
C LEU A 71 -0.26 -7.14 -16.93
N VAL A 72 0.03 -7.30 -18.21
CA VAL A 72 0.61 -8.53 -18.77
C VAL A 72 2.07 -8.65 -18.39
N GLY A 73 2.85 -7.60 -18.65
CA GLY A 73 4.26 -7.53 -18.25
C GLY A 73 4.45 -7.62 -16.73
N LEU A 74 3.57 -6.97 -15.96
CA LEU A 74 3.53 -7.08 -14.51
C LEU A 74 3.36 -8.54 -14.05
N ARG A 75 2.36 -9.25 -14.58
CA ARG A 75 2.11 -10.66 -14.25
C ARG A 75 3.33 -11.53 -14.54
N VAL A 76 3.86 -11.46 -15.76
CA VAL A 76 5.02 -12.27 -16.17
C VAL A 76 6.24 -11.98 -15.29
N GLY A 77 6.49 -10.70 -14.99
CA GLY A 77 7.58 -10.30 -14.10
C GLY A 77 7.41 -10.83 -12.67
N LEU A 78 6.21 -10.74 -12.12
CA LEU A 78 5.93 -11.21 -10.77
C LEU A 78 5.92 -12.74 -10.65
N GLU A 79 5.43 -13.47 -11.64
CA GLU A 79 5.47 -14.95 -11.68
C GLU A 79 6.92 -15.44 -11.69
N ARG A 80 7.80 -14.82 -12.50
CA ARG A 80 9.23 -15.13 -12.50
C ARG A 80 9.86 -14.88 -11.13
N ILE A 81 9.65 -13.70 -10.54
CA ILE A 81 10.19 -13.35 -9.23
C ILE A 81 9.65 -14.30 -8.16
N SER A 82 8.35 -14.61 -8.19
CA SER A 82 7.71 -15.54 -7.26
C SER A 82 8.37 -16.93 -7.29
N ALA A 83 8.69 -17.44 -8.49
CA ALA A 83 9.39 -18.71 -8.64
C ALA A 83 10.83 -18.66 -8.05
N GLU A 84 11.54 -17.54 -8.25
CA GLU A 84 12.91 -17.35 -7.76
C GLU A 84 12.97 -17.24 -6.21
N VAL A 85 11.97 -16.59 -5.58
CA VAL A 85 11.98 -16.35 -4.12
C VAL A 85 11.18 -17.38 -3.31
N GLY A 86 10.47 -18.29 -3.96
CA GLY A 86 9.64 -19.31 -3.32
C GLY A 86 8.24 -18.84 -2.91
N GLY A 87 7.73 -17.78 -3.54
CA GLY A 87 6.39 -17.22 -3.29
C GLY A 87 6.39 -15.95 -2.45
N PHE A 88 5.20 -15.34 -2.33
CA PHE A 88 4.99 -14.14 -1.52
C PHE A 88 4.09 -14.45 -0.32
N ASP A 89 4.54 -14.18 0.90
CA ASP A 89 3.76 -14.33 2.14
C ASP A 89 2.83 -13.13 2.37
N ILE A 90 3.26 -11.94 1.91
CA ILE A 90 2.59 -10.67 2.17
C ILE A 90 2.52 -9.87 0.87
N VAL A 91 1.36 -9.25 0.60
CA VAL A 91 1.17 -8.30 -0.50
C VAL A 91 0.73 -6.96 0.07
N ILE A 92 1.42 -5.88 -0.31
CA ILE A 92 1.06 -4.50 0.03
C ILE A 92 0.82 -3.73 -1.27
N ASN A 93 -0.45 -3.46 -1.56
CA ASN A 93 -0.90 -2.67 -2.70
C ASN A 93 -0.94 -1.19 -2.29
N ASN A 94 0.16 -0.46 -2.55
CA ASN A 94 0.31 0.93 -2.13
C ASN A 94 0.47 1.91 -3.31
N ALA A 95 1.06 1.47 -4.42
CA ALA A 95 1.26 2.35 -5.57
C ALA A 95 -0.07 2.97 -6.05
N ALA A 96 -0.03 4.25 -6.37
CA ALA A 96 -1.18 4.97 -6.90
C ALA A 96 -0.76 6.21 -7.70
N ILE A 97 -1.60 6.58 -8.66
CA ILE A 97 -1.63 7.89 -9.31
C ILE A 97 -2.90 8.62 -8.87
N TYR A 98 -2.83 9.95 -8.81
CA TYR A 98 -3.89 10.82 -8.28
C TYR A 98 -4.00 12.12 -9.09
N PRO A 99 -4.31 12.05 -10.41
CA PRO A 99 -4.54 13.26 -11.19
C PRO A 99 -5.67 14.07 -10.56
N SER A 100 -5.53 15.40 -10.58
CA SER A 100 -6.49 16.33 -9.99
C SER A 100 -6.92 17.36 -11.01
N LYS A 101 -8.21 17.36 -11.35
CA LYS A 101 -8.88 18.34 -12.24
C LYS A 101 -10.41 18.24 -12.09
N ALA A 102 -11.14 19.21 -12.66
CA ALA A 102 -12.60 19.19 -12.64
C ALA A 102 -13.16 17.90 -13.29
N PHE A 103 -14.30 17.43 -12.80
CA PHE A 103 -14.86 16.15 -13.24
C PHE A 103 -15.12 16.09 -14.74
N GLU A 104 -15.64 17.16 -15.32
CA GLU A 104 -15.97 17.29 -16.75
C GLU A 104 -14.75 17.23 -17.66
N ASP A 105 -13.56 17.47 -17.13
CA ASP A 105 -12.30 17.46 -17.89
C ASP A 105 -11.62 16.08 -17.94
N TYR A 106 -12.14 15.08 -17.19
CA TYR A 106 -11.59 13.73 -17.25
C TYR A 106 -12.09 12.99 -18.49
N SER A 107 -11.16 12.44 -19.26
CA SER A 107 -11.53 11.44 -20.27
C SER A 107 -11.77 10.06 -19.61
N ILE A 108 -12.50 9.20 -20.31
CA ILE A 108 -12.72 7.82 -19.87
C ILE A 108 -11.40 7.05 -19.80
N GLU A 109 -10.48 7.30 -20.74
CA GLU A 109 -9.16 6.66 -20.80
C GLU A 109 -8.31 7.03 -19.58
N GLU A 110 -8.36 8.28 -19.13
CA GLU A 110 -7.67 8.72 -17.92
C GLU A 110 -8.27 8.06 -16.67
N MET A 111 -9.60 7.97 -16.57
CA MET A 111 -10.27 7.26 -15.48
C MET A 111 -9.89 5.79 -15.47
N GLN A 112 -9.84 5.14 -16.65
CA GLN A 112 -9.40 3.75 -16.80
C GLN A 112 -7.93 3.55 -16.43
N LEU A 113 -7.06 4.52 -16.75
CA LEU A 113 -5.65 4.44 -16.36
C LEU A 113 -5.49 4.47 -14.83
N VAL A 114 -6.23 5.35 -14.14
CA VAL A 114 -6.24 5.38 -12.67
C VAL A 114 -6.74 4.06 -12.10
N GLN A 115 -7.84 3.52 -12.64
CA GLN A 115 -8.36 2.21 -12.22
C GLN A 115 -7.31 1.10 -12.44
N ARG A 116 -6.68 1.07 -13.60
CA ARG A 116 -5.68 0.07 -13.97
C ARG A 116 -4.48 0.06 -13.01
N ILE A 117 -3.92 1.22 -12.72
CA ILE A 117 -2.74 1.33 -11.85
C ILE A 117 -3.11 1.13 -10.38
N ASN A 118 -4.17 1.80 -9.90
CA ASN A 118 -4.50 1.83 -8.48
C ASN A 118 -5.23 0.57 -7.99
N VAL A 119 -5.86 -0.20 -8.90
CA VAL A 119 -6.72 -1.33 -8.52
C VAL A 119 -6.30 -2.61 -9.25
N ASP A 120 -6.32 -2.61 -10.60
CA ASP A 120 -6.15 -3.84 -11.38
C ASP A 120 -4.75 -4.43 -11.21
N ALA A 121 -3.71 -3.59 -11.12
CA ALA A 121 -2.36 -4.03 -10.80
C ALA A 121 -2.29 -4.74 -9.44
N GLY A 122 -3.00 -4.24 -8.42
CA GLY A 122 -3.11 -4.89 -7.12
C GLY A 122 -3.82 -6.24 -7.19
N ILE A 123 -4.84 -6.37 -8.07
CA ILE A 123 -5.49 -7.66 -8.34
C ILE A 123 -4.48 -8.66 -8.91
N VAL A 124 -3.65 -8.24 -9.88
CA VAL A 124 -2.60 -9.10 -10.47
C VAL A 124 -1.60 -9.52 -9.39
N CYS A 125 -1.13 -8.60 -8.53
CA CYS A 125 -0.22 -8.92 -7.43
C CYS A 125 -0.79 -10.00 -6.51
N VAL A 126 -2.06 -9.87 -6.11
CA VAL A 126 -2.73 -10.84 -5.25
C VAL A 126 -2.93 -12.18 -5.97
N GLN A 127 -3.34 -12.18 -7.24
CA GLN A 127 -3.50 -13.41 -8.02
C GLN A 127 -2.19 -14.22 -8.13
N VAL A 128 -1.06 -13.56 -8.27
CA VAL A 128 0.26 -14.24 -8.32
C VAL A 128 0.66 -14.77 -6.94
N ALA A 129 0.39 -14.04 -5.86
CA ALA A 129 0.75 -14.44 -4.50
C ALA A 129 -0.15 -15.56 -3.93
N LEU A 130 -1.43 -15.58 -4.33
CA LEU A 130 -2.47 -16.39 -3.72
C LEU A 130 -2.21 -17.92 -3.72
N PRO A 131 -1.66 -18.53 -4.79
CA PRO A 131 -1.36 -19.97 -4.77
C PRO A 131 -0.39 -20.35 -3.63
N HIS A 132 0.69 -19.58 -3.45
CA HIS A 132 1.64 -19.80 -2.36
C HIS A 132 0.97 -19.63 -0.99
N MET A 133 0.24 -18.54 -0.77
CA MET A 133 -0.46 -18.28 0.48
C MET A 133 -1.46 -19.40 0.84
N LYS A 134 -2.20 -19.93 -0.14
CA LYS A 134 -3.14 -21.05 0.07
C LYS A 134 -2.43 -22.33 0.50
N VAL A 135 -1.30 -22.66 -0.14
CA VAL A 135 -0.51 -23.85 0.22
C VAL A 135 0.12 -23.67 1.60
N ALA A 136 0.61 -22.48 1.92
CA ALA A 136 1.18 -22.17 3.23
C ALA A 136 0.14 -22.12 4.36
N GLY A 137 -1.16 -22.06 4.05
CA GLY A 137 -2.23 -21.90 5.04
C GLY A 137 -2.17 -20.56 5.78
N ARG A 138 -1.53 -19.55 5.19
CA ARG A 138 -1.35 -18.20 5.77
C ARG A 138 -1.03 -17.18 4.69
N GLY A 139 -1.41 -15.95 4.90
CA GLY A 139 -1.06 -14.82 4.05
C GLY A 139 -1.54 -13.51 4.64
N ARG A 140 -0.99 -12.41 4.17
CA ARG A 140 -1.40 -11.04 4.54
C ARG A 140 -1.53 -10.21 3.29
N ILE A 141 -2.69 -9.60 3.09
CA ILE A 141 -2.94 -8.67 1.98
C ILE A 141 -3.35 -7.33 2.59
N ILE A 142 -2.64 -6.27 2.24
CA ILE A 142 -2.88 -4.94 2.76
C ILE A 142 -3.05 -3.97 1.59
N ASN A 143 -4.20 -3.34 1.50
CA ASN A 143 -4.53 -2.38 0.46
C ASN A 143 -4.43 -0.95 1.00
N LEU A 144 -3.67 -0.07 0.37
CA LEU A 144 -3.62 1.35 0.74
C LEU A 144 -4.80 2.09 0.08
N SER A 145 -5.86 2.30 0.88
CA SER A 145 -6.99 3.16 0.55
C SER A 145 -6.63 4.63 0.79
N SER A 146 -7.53 5.46 1.30
CA SER A 146 -7.32 6.88 1.60
C SER A 146 -8.46 7.40 2.47
N VAL A 147 -8.20 8.43 3.28
CA VAL A 147 -9.23 9.19 3.99
C VAL A 147 -10.28 9.79 3.04
N THR A 148 -9.94 9.97 1.77
CA THR A 148 -10.84 10.53 0.75
C THR A 148 -12.08 9.70 0.50
N ILE A 149 -12.08 8.41 0.86
CA ILE A 149 -13.27 7.54 0.74
C ILE A 149 -14.40 7.94 1.68
N SER A 150 -14.10 8.62 2.77
CA SER A 150 -15.06 8.97 3.82
C SER A 150 -15.52 10.43 3.73
N GLY A 151 -14.62 11.35 3.36
CA GLY A 151 -14.91 12.78 3.33
C GLY A 151 -15.43 13.32 1.98
N GLY A 152 -15.14 12.60 0.89
CA GLY A 152 -15.38 13.09 -0.48
C GLY A 152 -14.54 14.33 -0.80
N TRP A 153 -13.70 14.24 -1.81
CA TRP A 153 -12.85 15.33 -2.27
C TRP A 153 -13.21 15.69 -3.70
N SER A 154 -13.42 16.99 -3.98
CA SER A 154 -13.53 17.50 -5.34
C SER A 154 -12.25 17.26 -6.14
N ASP A 155 -12.36 17.28 -7.44
CA ASP A 155 -11.27 17.23 -8.41
C ASP A 155 -10.42 15.93 -8.39
N LEU A 156 -10.85 14.92 -7.63
CA LEU A 156 -10.15 13.62 -7.45
C LEU A 156 -11.05 12.42 -7.77
N THR A 157 -12.09 12.57 -8.59
CA THR A 157 -13.10 11.52 -8.82
C THR A 157 -12.51 10.14 -9.12
N PRO A 158 -11.60 9.94 -10.12
CA PRO A 158 -11.08 8.60 -10.41
C PRO A 158 -10.22 8.05 -9.27
N TYR A 159 -9.52 8.90 -8.54
CA TYR A 159 -8.74 8.48 -7.38
C TYR A 159 -9.65 7.99 -6.24
N VAL A 160 -10.66 8.78 -5.85
CA VAL A 160 -11.62 8.40 -4.80
C VAL A 160 -12.34 7.10 -5.17
N GLN A 161 -12.77 6.97 -6.43
CA GLN A 161 -13.37 5.74 -6.96
C GLN A 161 -12.42 4.55 -6.78
N SER A 162 -11.16 4.67 -7.18
CA SER A 162 -10.17 3.60 -7.09
C SER A 162 -9.88 3.21 -5.63
N LYS A 163 -9.82 4.18 -4.71
CA LYS A 163 -9.57 3.93 -3.30
C LYS A 163 -10.77 3.29 -2.59
N MET A 164 -12.00 3.60 -3.01
CA MET A 164 -13.19 2.90 -2.54
C MET A 164 -13.28 1.47 -3.12
N ALA A 165 -12.86 1.25 -4.35
CA ALA A 165 -12.79 -0.11 -4.94
C ALA A 165 -11.90 -1.04 -4.10
N LEU A 166 -10.76 -0.54 -3.59
CA LEU A 166 -9.87 -1.32 -2.71
C LEU A 166 -10.57 -1.73 -1.40
N VAL A 167 -11.49 -0.91 -0.86
CA VAL A 167 -12.31 -1.30 0.31
C VAL A 167 -13.26 -2.44 -0.03
N GLY A 168 -13.91 -2.39 -1.19
CA GLY A 168 -14.76 -3.45 -1.70
C GLY A 168 -13.99 -4.77 -1.87
N LEU A 169 -12.82 -4.71 -2.53
CA LEU A 169 -11.93 -5.86 -2.71
C LEU A 169 -11.45 -6.42 -1.35
N THR A 170 -11.09 -5.56 -0.42
CA THR A 170 -10.67 -5.96 0.93
C THR A 170 -11.72 -6.82 1.62
N ARG A 171 -12.97 -6.39 1.61
CA ARG A 171 -14.10 -7.12 2.22
C ARG A 171 -14.41 -8.43 1.50
N SER A 172 -14.43 -8.41 0.18
CA SER A 172 -14.68 -9.59 -0.65
C SER A 172 -13.59 -10.65 -0.45
N TRP A 173 -12.33 -10.27 -0.59
CA TRP A 173 -11.19 -11.16 -0.45
C TRP A 173 -11.02 -11.69 0.98
N ALA A 174 -11.31 -10.88 2.01
CA ALA A 174 -11.31 -11.34 3.40
C ALA A 174 -12.30 -12.50 3.61
N ARG A 175 -13.48 -12.40 3.01
CA ARG A 175 -14.51 -13.46 3.07
C ARG A 175 -14.10 -14.71 2.29
N GLU A 176 -13.52 -14.53 1.11
CA GLU A 176 -13.15 -15.63 0.22
C GLU A 176 -11.90 -16.38 0.70
N PHE A 177 -10.86 -15.64 1.16
CA PHE A 177 -9.56 -16.23 1.47
C PHE A 177 -9.39 -16.61 2.95
N GLY A 178 -10.27 -16.15 3.83
CA GLY A 178 -10.18 -16.40 5.27
C GLY A 178 -10.08 -17.89 5.65
N ARG A 179 -10.77 -18.77 4.90
CA ARG A 179 -10.69 -20.23 5.08
C ARG A 179 -9.28 -20.82 4.85
N HIS A 180 -8.39 -20.06 4.24
CA HIS A 180 -6.98 -20.43 4.01
C HIS A 180 -6.01 -19.74 4.98
N GLY A 181 -6.51 -19.14 6.08
CA GLY A 181 -5.67 -18.43 7.04
C GLY A 181 -5.09 -17.09 6.53
N ILE A 182 -5.68 -16.56 5.43
CA ILE A 182 -5.23 -15.31 4.81
C ILE A 182 -6.09 -14.16 5.34
N THR A 183 -5.45 -13.11 5.89
CA THR A 183 -6.15 -11.88 6.25
C THR A 183 -6.00 -10.82 5.17
N VAL A 184 -7.05 -10.03 4.99
CA VAL A 184 -7.07 -8.93 4.02
C VAL A 184 -7.60 -7.68 4.71
N ASN A 185 -6.80 -6.62 4.75
CA ASN A 185 -7.19 -5.37 5.39
C ASN A 185 -6.84 -4.17 4.49
N ALA A 186 -7.51 -3.06 4.70
CA ALA A 186 -7.18 -1.78 4.10
C ALA A 186 -6.66 -0.81 5.16
N VAL A 187 -5.71 0.03 4.78
CA VAL A 187 -5.29 1.20 5.54
C VAL A 187 -5.74 2.43 4.77
N ALA A 188 -6.35 3.40 5.44
CA ALA A 188 -6.79 4.67 4.88
C ALA A 188 -5.97 5.82 5.49
N PRO A 189 -4.83 6.19 4.86
CA PRO A 189 -4.05 7.33 5.31
C PRO A 189 -4.81 8.64 5.20
N GLY A 190 -4.57 9.55 6.16
CA GLY A 190 -4.93 10.97 6.07
C GLY A 190 -3.94 11.77 5.23
N ALA A 191 -3.68 13.00 5.63
CA ALA A 191 -2.69 13.88 4.99
C ALA A 191 -1.29 13.62 5.53
N PHE A 192 -0.41 13.13 4.67
CA PHE A 192 1.00 12.91 4.94
C PHE A 192 1.86 13.80 4.04
N PRO A 193 2.98 14.38 4.55
CA PRO A 193 3.87 15.23 3.76
C PRO A 193 4.65 14.40 2.75
N THR A 194 4.02 14.13 1.62
CA THR A 194 4.56 13.38 0.49
C THR A 194 4.38 14.15 -0.82
N ASP A 195 4.89 13.59 -1.93
CA ASP A 195 4.66 14.18 -3.26
C ASP A 195 3.17 14.36 -3.60
N ALA A 196 2.28 13.62 -2.92
CA ALA A 196 0.83 13.74 -3.12
C ALA A 196 0.29 15.13 -2.78
N GLU A 197 0.94 15.89 -1.91
CA GLU A 197 0.51 17.24 -1.53
C GLU A 197 0.80 18.30 -2.60
N LYS A 198 1.67 17.98 -3.58
CA LYS A 198 2.00 18.90 -4.69
C LYS A 198 0.81 19.26 -5.59
N ILE A 199 -0.31 18.54 -5.48
CA ILE A 199 -1.57 18.88 -6.15
C ILE A 199 -2.24 20.13 -5.55
N HIS A 200 -1.88 20.53 -4.32
CA HIS A 200 -2.46 21.67 -3.65
C HIS A 200 -1.67 22.94 -4.00
N PRO A 201 -2.31 23.96 -4.61
CA PRO A 201 -1.63 25.18 -5.04
C PRO A 201 -1.20 26.06 -3.86
N ASP A 202 -1.88 25.98 -2.71
CA ASP A 202 -1.60 26.72 -1.48
C ASP A 202 -1.36 25.73 -0.32
N LEU A 203 -0.11 25.37 -0.12
CA LEU A 203 0.29 24.44 0.95
C LEU A 203 0.00 24.98 2.35
N PRO A 204 0.25 26.28 2.71
CA PRO A 204 -0.14 26.83 3.99
C PRO A 204 -1.64 26.74 4.29
N ALA A 205 -2.50 27.09 3.32
CA ALA A 205 -3.96 26.96 3.48
C ALA A 205 -4.37 25.50 3.63
N TYR A 206 -3.74 24.59 2.88
CA TYR A 206 -3.96 23.14 3.00
C TYR A 206 -3.55 22.62 4.39
N GLU A 207 -2.39 23.03 4.90
CA GLU A 207 -1.93 22.64 6.23
C GLU A 207 -2.86 23.13 7.34
N LYS A 208 -3.32 24.38 7.26
CA LYS A 208 -4.33 24.91 8.18
C LYS A 208 -5.61 24.06 8.18
N ARG A 209 -6.12 23.70 6.99
CA ARG A 209 -7.28 22.82 6.83
C ARG A 209 -7.07 21.45 7.48
N ILE A 210 -5.85 20.89 7.37
CA ILE A 210 -5.51 19.62 8.02
C ILE A 210 -5.67 19.74 9.54
N TYR A 211 -5.06 20.76 10.16
CA TYR A 211 -5.14 20.96 11.60
C TYR A 211 -6.55 21.28 12.11
N GLU A 212 -7.36 21.95 11.30
CA GLU A 212 -8.78 22.19 11.62
C GLU A 212 -9.62 20.90 11.58
N ALA A 213 -9.26 19.95 10.73
CA ALA A 213 -10.01 18.72 10.54
C ALA A 213 -9.57 17.58 11.48
N GLN A 214 -8.28 17.54 11.86
CA GLN A 214 -7.71 16.48 12.70
C GLN A 214 -7.93 16.74 14.19
N ALA A 215 -8.11 15.65 14.96
CA ALA A 215 -8.06 15.73 16.43
C ALA A 215 -6.60 15.89 16.93
N LEU A 216 -5.65 15.19 16.30
CA LEU A 216 -4.23 15.32 16.64
C LEU A 216 -3.61 16.52 15.94
N GLN A 217 -3.06 17.45 16.72
CA GLN A 217 -2.47 18.72 16.24
C GLN A 217 -1.00 18.53 15.79
N ARG A 218 -0.76 17.54 14.92
CA ARG A 218 0.51 17.30 14.24
C ARG A 218 0.29 16.70 12.86
N ARG A 219 1.25 16.87 11.98
CA ARG A 219 1.28 16.13 10.71
C ARG A 219 1.56 14.64 10.96
N GLY A 220 0.95 13.78 10.14
CA GLY A 220 1.36 12.39 10.09
C GLY A 220 2.81 12.26 9.57
N ALA A 221 3.56 11.31 10.09
CA ALA A 221 4.88 10.93 9.59
C ALA A 221 4.80 9.59 8.85
N PRO A 222 5.63 9.32 7.82
CA PRO A 222 5.65 8.02 7.14
C PRO A 222 5.77 6.83 8.10
N ALA A 223 6.43 7.00 9.24
CA ALA A 223 6.52 5.99 10.29
C ALA A 223 5.15 5.64 10.91
N ASP A 224 4.18 6.56 10.95
CA ASP A 224 2.82 6.24 11.46
C ASP A 224 2.14 5.21 10.55
N ILE A 225 2.37 5.28 9.23
CA ILE A 225 1.88 4.28 8.27
C ILE A 225 2.72 3.00 8.32
N ALA A 226 4.04 3.11 8.41
CA ALA A 226 4.91 1.95 8.51
C ALA A 226 4.52 1.07 9.72
N ASN A 227 4.25 1.66 10.88
CA ASN A 227 3.88 0.95 12.09
C ASN A 227 2.61 0.12 11.92
N ILE A 228 1.55 0.68 11.33
CA ILE A 228 0.31 -0.08 11.11
C ILE A 228 0.49 -1.17 10.04
N LEU A 229 1.28 -0.91 8.99
CA LEU A 229 1.58 -1.91 7.97
C LEU A 229 2.39 -3.07 8.55
N MET A 230 3.40 -2.78 9.39
CA MET A 230 4.18 -3.79 10.13
C MET A 230 3.27 -4.64 11.03
N PHE A 231 2.36 -4.01 11.78
CA PHE A 231 1.39 -4.71 12.63
C PHE A 231 0.48 -5.63 11.81
N LEU A 232 -0.17 -5.11 10.76
CA LEU A 232 -1.09 -5.88 9.93
C LEU A 232 -0.39 -7.00 9.13
N ALA A 233 0.88 -6.83 8.80
CA ALA A 233 1.72 -7.83 8.15
C ALA A 233 2.16 -8.95 9.11
N SER A 234 2.17 -8.71 10.41
CA SER A 234 2.64 -9.64 11.44
C SER A 234 1.57 -10.66 11.88
N ASP A 235 1.99 -11.62 12.69
CA ASP A 235 1.08 -12.60 13.28
C ASP A 235 0.25 -11.99 14.44
N ALA A 236 0.62 -10.83 14.98
CA ALA A 236 -0.16 -10.10 15.98
C ALA A 236 -1.54 -9.66 15.45
N ALA A 237 -1.70 -9.48 14.12
CA ALA A 237 -2.96 -9.13 13.48
C ALA A 237 -3.71 -10.35 12.88
N SER A 238 -3.38 -11.58 13.29
CA SER A 238 -3.91 -12.81 12.68
C SER A 238 -5.43 -12.98 12.78
N PHE A 239 -6.10 -12.24 13.65
CA PHE A 239 -7.57 -12.26 13.82
C PHE A 239 -8.25 -10.97 13.31
N ILE A 240 -7.52 -10.12 12.59
CA ILE A 240 -8.05 -8.88 12.00
C ILE A 240 -8.13 -9.08 10.49
N THR A 241 -9.35 -9.07 9.94
CA THR A 241 -9.58 -9.21 8.49
C THR A 241 -10.85 -8.46 8.06
N GLY A 242 -10.87 -7.98 6.81
CA GLY A 242 -11.98 -7.24 6.21
C GLY A 242 -12.12 -5.81 6.71
N GLN A 243 -11.15 -5.29 7.46
CA GLN A 243 -11.21 -3.98 8.08
C GLN A 243 -10.62 -2.88 7.18
N THR A 244 -11.11 -1.66 7.35
CA THR A 244 -10.49 -0.44 6.83
C THR A 244 -10.09 0.41 8.03
N ILE A 245 -8.79 0.56 8.24
CA ILE A 245 -8.23 1.27 9.39
C ILE A 245 -7.76 2.64 8.95
N HIS A 246 -8.37 3.69 9.52
CA HIS A 246 -7.95 5.06 9.27
C HIS A 246 -6.71 5.40 10.10
N VAL A 247 -5.73 6.02 9.45
CA VAL A 247 -4.51 6.55 10.06
C VAL A 247 -4.41 8.01 9.63
N ASP A 248 -5.19 8.85 10.26
CA ASP A 248 -5.49 10.20 9.77
C ASP A 248 -5.50 11.26 10.88
N GLY A 249 -5.03 10.91 12.09
CA GLY A 249 -5.02 11.82 13.22
C GLY A 249 -6.42 12.16 13.78
N GLY A 250 -7.42 11.33 13.47
CA GLY A 250 -8.81 11.59 13.86
C GLY A 250 -9.51 12.61 12.95
N TRP A 251 -9.13 12.65 11.68
CA TRP A 251 -9.82 13.45 10.66
C TRP A 251 -11.22 12.91 10.40
N VAL A 252 -11.32 11.58 10.25
CA VAL A 252 -12.60 10.91 10.07
C VAL A 252 -12.78 9.88 11.18
N MET A 253 -13.94 9.95 11.85
CA MET A 253 -14.34 9.01 12.91
C MET A 253 -15.63 8.30 12.48
N HIS A 254 -15.65 6.97 12.57
CA HIS A 254 -16.81 6.11 12.23
C HIS A 254 -17.30 5.37 13.46
#